data_3f88771aef52783cdf5400136ef5caea
#
_entry.id   3f88771aef52783cdf5400136ef5caea
#
_cell.length_a   1.000
_cell.length_b   1.000
_cell.length_c   1.000
_cell.angle_alpha   90.00
_cell.angle_beta   90.00
_cell.angle_gamma   90.00
#
_symmetry.space_group_name_H-M   'P 1'
#
loop_
_entity.id
_entity.type
_entity.pdbx_description
1 polymer ?
#
loop_
_entity_poly.entity_id
_entity_poly.type
_entity_poly.pdbx_seq_one_letter_code
_entity_poly.pdbx_strand_id
1 'polypeptide(L)'
;MSRELVLGMGLPAELRAALERAGERVVPETREEMLELAMGGKDDCFEVAYDVAERGRVVEATVVRCRNGVVVNYPEAYMRRRDPNCMFIGDEAATDKPRLRDEFPVEMETLRGEVFDWLGQQDLIVMPFMVGDDRLGYPGLLVAPKNAGFFAGGLADLQGFGPASAVPADYTPRAIIYLAPTFRHTHFGGRQVVVHQRSEALHEVFAFNLYPGPSAKKGVYGILLDIGEQEGWVTAHASTVRVVTPYDNTLTIMHEGASGGGKSEMIEQIHREPDGRIKLATNLETGDEIRLHLTETSELQPVTDDMALCHPALQSGTRRLVVADAEEGWFLRINHIRQYGTDPHHERLCVHPPEGLIFMNLEGAPGSTCLIWEHTMDAPGVPCPNPRVIMPRRFVPGVVNGAAEVDVRSFGVRTPPCTAAHPSYGIIGMLHVLPASLAWLWRLVAP
;
A
#
# COMPACT_ATOMS: atom_id res chain seq x y z
N MET A 1 24.02 -14.43 14.62
CA MET A 1 24.00 -13.16 13.84
C MET A 1 22.73 -12.36 14.04
N SER A 2 21.55 -12.86 13.74
CA SER A 2 20.28 -12.08 13.89
C SER A 2 20.02 -11.51 15.30
N ARG A 3 20.32 -12.25 16.37
CA ARG A 3 20.10 -11.79 17.75
C ARG A 3 20.97 -10.60 18.12
N GLU A 4 22.26 -10.67 17.82
CA GLU A 4 23.21 -9.61 18.16
C GLU A 4 22.91 -8.34 17.34
N LEU A 5 22.57 -8.51 16.06
CA LEU A 5 22.17 -7.41 15.19
C LEU A 5 20.94 -6.67 15.77
N VAL A 6 19.87 -7.38 16.07
CA VAL A 6 18.62 -6.79 16.58
C VAL A 6 18.81 -6.07 17.91
N LEU A 7 19.59 -6.65 18.83
CA LEU A 7 19.85 -6.04 20.14
C LEU A 7 20.83 -4.87 20.06
N GLY A 8 21.61 -4.77 18.98
CA GLY A 8 22.50 -3.62 18.70
C GLY A 8 21.79 -2.37 18.20
N MET A 9 20.56 -2.49 17.68
CA MET A 9 19.79 -1.36 17.17
C MET A 9 19.39 -0.37 18.26
N GLY A 10 19.23 0.91 17.90
CA GLY A 10 18.71 1.98 18.75
C GLY A 10 17.20 1.88 18.98
N LEU A 11 16.76 0.88 19.78
CA LEU A 11 15.34 0.58 20.01
C LEU A 11 14.86 1.13 21.38
N PRO A 12 13.54 1.41 21.52
CA PRO A 12 12.91 1.67 22.82
C PRO A 12 13.21 0.55 23.83
N ALA A 13 13.40 0.90 25.10
CA ALA A 13 13.83 -0.05 26.14
C ALA A 13 12.85 -1.22 26.31
N GLU A 14 11.54 -0.92 26.26
CA GLU A 14 10.50 -1.94 26.39
C GLU A 14 10.47 -2.89 25.19
N LEU A 15 10.64 -2.38 23.96
CA LEU A 15 10.76 -3.21 22.78
C LEU A 15 11.98 -4.12 22.88
N ARG A 16 13.13 -3.56 23.28
CA ARG A 16 14.35 -4.35 23.48
C ARG A 16 14.12 -5.50 24.46
N ALA A 17 13.48 -5.22 25.61
CA ALA A 17 13.14 -6.23 26.61
C ALA A 17 12.18 -7.30 26.05
N ALA A 18 11.20 -6.91 25.22
CA ALA A 18 10.31 -7.85 24.53
C ALA A 18 11.09 -8.74 23.56
N LEU A 19 11.97 -8.15 22.75
CA LEU A 19 12.82 -8.89 21.81
C LEU A 19 13.79 -9.85 22.51
N GLU A 20 14.28 -9.50 23.70
CA GLU A 20 15.11 -10.42 24.50
C GLU A 20 14.35 -11.65 24.98
N ARG A 21 13.08 -11.51 25.32
CA ARG A 21 12.18 -12.58 25.75
C ARG A 21 11.68 -13.44 24.58
N ALA A 22 11.54 -12.84 23.39
CA ALA A 22 11.02 -13.53 22.21
C ALA A 22 11.81 -14.80 21.87
N GLY A 23 11.14 -15.75 21.26
CA GLY A 23 11.74 -16.98 20.76
C GLY A 23 12.76 -16.74 19.64
N GLU A 24 12.54 -17.31 18.49
CA GLU A 24 13.37 -17.06 17.31
C GLU A 24 13.14 -15.62 16.79
N ARG A 25 14.19 -14.97 16.33
CA ARG A 25 14.16 -13.65 15.65
C ARG A 25 14.83 -13.78 14.31
N VAL A 26 14.03 -13.68 13.24
CA VAL A 26 14.49 -13.74 11.86
C VAL A 26 14.61 -12.31 11.34
N VAL A 27 15.80 -11.95 10.86
CA VAL A 27 16.03 -10.76 10.06
C VAL A 27 16.29 -11.21 8.63
N PRO A 28 15.36 -10.99 7.69
CA PRO A 28 15.46 -11.51 6.34
C PRO A 28 16.68 -10.97 5.58
N GLU A 29 17.33 -11.82 4.79
CA GLU A 29 18.40 -11.43 3.87
C GLU A 29 17.92 -11.25 2.45
N THR A 30 16.89 -11.99 2.03
CA THR A 30 16.38 -11.95 0.67
C THR A 30 14.86 -11.91 0.63
N ARG A 31 14.34 -11.51 -0.52
CA ARG A 31 12.91 -11.53 -0.79
C ARG A 31 12.36 -12.96 -0.86
N GLU A 32 13.14 -13.91 -1.40
CA GLU A 32 12.79 -15.32 -1.44
C GLU A 32 12.58 -15.88 -0.03
N GLU A 33 13.48 -15.54 0.91
CA GLU A 33 13.32 -15.92 2.31
C GLU A 33 12.01 -15.41 2.91
N MET A 34 11.58 -14.18 2.55
CA MET A 34 10.28 -13.67 2.99
C MET A 34 9.10 -14.44 2.41
N LEU A 35 9.17 -14.85 1.15
CA LEU A 35 8.14 -15.72 0.55
C LEU A 35 8.10 -17.12 1.19
N GLU A 36 9.25 -17.65 1.60
CA GLU A 36 9.29 -18.89 2.39
C GLU A 36 8.71 -18.70 3.79
N LEU A 37 9.00 -17.57 4.45
CA LEU A 37 8.38 -17.21 5.72
C LEU A 37 6.86 -17.03 5.57
N ALA A 38 6.38 -16.52 4.44
CA ALA A 38 4.96 -16.41 4.14
C ALA A 38 4.24 -17.77 4.13
N MET A 39 4.96 -18.84 3.78
CA MET A 39 4.45 -20.21 3.81
C MET A 39 4.64 -20.90 5.17
N GLY A 40 5.17 -20.20 6.18
CA GLY A 40 5.44 -20.77 7.51
C GLY A 40 6.42 -21.93 7.51
N GLY A 41 7.29 -22.05 6.51
CA GLY A 41 8.22 -23.18 6.32
C GLY A 41 7.50 -24.49 6.04
N LYS A 42 6.23 -24.46 5.62
CA LYS A 42 5.41 -25.64 5.28
C LYS A 42 5.15 -25.67 3.77
N ASP A 43 4.63 -26.81 3.34
CA ASP A 43 4.37 -27.12 1.95
C ASP A 43 3.40 -26.11 1.27
N ASP A 44 2.56 -26.53 0.39
CA ASP A 44 1.84 -25.69 -0.56
C ASP A 44 0.69 -24.86 0.02
N CYS A 45 0.28 -25.09 1.28
CA CYS A 45 -0.80 -24.37 1.94
C CYS A 45 -0.50 -24.17 3.43
N PHE A 46 -0.68 -22.92 3.90
CA PHE A 46 -0.39 -22.54 5.28
C PHE A 46 -1.54 -21.72 5.88
N GLU A 47 -1.97 -22.06 7.09
CA GLU A 47 -2.92 -21.28 7.88
C GLU A 47 -2.17 -20.39 8.87
N VAL A 48 -2.32 -19.09 8.72
CA VAL A 48 -1.86 -18.09 9.68
C VAL A 48 -2.89 -18.02 10.79
N ALA A 49 -2.59 -18.60 11.93
CA ALA A 49 -3.52 -18.74 13.04
C ALA A 49 -2.84 -18.40 14.37
N TYR A 50 -3.65 -17.93 15.30
CA TYR A 50 -3.22 -17.56 16.65
C TYR A 50 -4.20 -18.13 17.68
N ASP A 51 -3.66 -18.43 18.88
CA ASP A 51 -4.50 -18.72 20.03
C ASP A 51 -4.96 -17.40 20.65
N VAL A 52 -6.28 -17.18 20.62
CA VAL A 52 -6.93 -15.98 21.15
C VAL A 52 -7.63 -16.35 22.45
N ALA A 53 -7.41 -15.59 23.51
CA ALA A 53 -8.06 -15.80 24.79
C ALA A 53 -9.59 -15.91 24.64
N GLU A 54 -10.19 -16.90 25.29
CA GLU A 54 -11.63 -17.23 25.27
C GLU A 54 -12.20 -17.68 23.91
N ARG A 55 -11.41 -17.62 22.82
CA ARG A 55 -11.85 -18.05 21.47
C ARG A 55 -11.13 -19.31 20.98
N GLY A 56 -9.96 -19.61 21.56
CA GLY A 56 -9.08 -20.69 21.08
C GLY A 56 -8.37 -20.29 19.79
N ARG A 57 -8.09 -21.30 18.95
CA ARG A 57 -7.36 -21.10 17.69
C ARG A 57 -8.22 -20.36 16.65
N VAL A 58 -7.77 -19.19 16.22
CA VAL A 58 -8.39 -18.37 15.18
C VAL A 58 -7.49 -18.33 13.95
N VAL A 59 -8.03 -18.71 12.79
CA VAL A 59 -7.35 -18.57 11.49
C VAL A 59 -7.63 -17.17 10.95
N GLU A 60 -6.59 -16.36 10.84
CA GLU A 60 -6.68 -14.99 10.34
C GLU A 60 -6.52 -14.92 8.83
N ALA A 61 -5.67 -15.75 8.25
CA ALA A 61 -5.43 -15.83 6.83
C ALA A 61 -4.99 -17.24 6.41
N THR A 62 -5.20 -17.56 5.14
CA THR A 62 -4.61 -18.75 4.49
C THR A 62 -3.66 -18.27 3.40
N VAL A 63 -2.53 -18.94 3.27
CA VAL A 63 -1.52 -18.66 2.24
C VAL A 63 -1.34 -19.90 1.38
N VAL A 64 -1.42 -19.76 0.08
CA VAL A 64 -1.26 -20.85 -0.90
C VAL A 64 -0.10 -20.53 -1.82
N ARG A 65 0.80 -21.49 -2.02
CA ARG A 65 1.92 -21.41 -2.96
C ARG A 65 1.44 -21.69 -4.38
N CYS A 66 1.58 -20.70 -5.24
CA CYS A 66 1.36 -20.81 -6.68
C CYS A 66 2.69 -20.71 -7.43
N ARG A 67 2.69 -21.03 -8.73
CA ARG A 67 3.91 -20.97 -9.58
C ARG A 67 4.41 -19.53 -9.76
N ASN A 68 3.49 -18.56 -9.76
CA ASN A 68 3.76 -17.14 -9.96
C ASN A 68 3.75 -16.33 -8.65
N GLY A 69 3.76 -17.00 -7.49
CA GLY A 69 3.84 -16.33 -6.20
C GLY A 69 3.03 -16.99 -5.09
N VAL A 70 2.55 -16.21 -4.14
CA VAL A 70 1.71 -16.68 -3.04
C VAL A 70 0.38 -15.95 -3.05
N VAL A 71 -0.70 -16.70 -2.75
CA VAL A 71 -2.06 -16.17 -2.66
C VAL A 71 -2.49 -16.16 -1.21
N VAL A 72 -2.91 -14.99 -0.73
CA VAL A 72 -3.37 -14.76 0.64
C VAL A 72 -4.88 -14.52 0.63
N ASN A 73 -5.61 -15.33 1.37
CA ASN A 73 -7.05 -15.18 1.55
C ASN A 73 -7.42 -15.06 3.02
N TYR A 74 -8.46 -14.27 3.29
CA TYR A 74 -8.99 -14.05 4.63
C TYR A 74 -10.34 -14.78 4.77
N PRO A 75 -10.53 -15.62 5.82
CA PRO A 75 -11.81 -16.31 6.06
C PRO A 75 -12.98 -15.33 6.17
N GLU A 76 -12.80 -14.23 6.90
CA GLU A 76 -13.80 -13.20 7.07
C GLU A 76 -13.85 -12.23 5.88
N ALA A 77 -14.99 -12.06 5.23
CA ALA A 77 -15.17 -11.10 4.13
C ALA A 77 -14.83 -9.65 4.55
N TYR A 78 -15.06 -9.28 5.81
CA TYR A 78 -14.68 -7.99 6.38
C TYR A 78 -13.17 -7.76 6.30
N MET A 79 -12.35 -8.79 6.53
CA MET A 79 -10.90 -8.70 6.48
C MET A 79 -10.31 -8.65 5.07
N ARG A 80 -11.12 -8.86 4.04
CA ARG A 80 -10.68 -8.81 2.63
C ARG A 80 -10.52 -7.40 2.08
N ARG A 81 -10.84 -6.37 2.85
CA ARG A 81 -10.77 -4.96 2.47
C ARG A 81 -10.43 -4.08 3.65
N ARG A 82 -9.91 -2.89 3.39
CA ARG A 82 -9.65 -1.92 4.44
C ARG A 82 -10.97 -1.33 4.95
N ASP A 83 -11.17 -1.35 6.26
CA ASP A 83 -12.16 -0.49 6.89
C ASP A 83 -11.66 0.98 6.80
N PRO A 84 -12.43 1.91 6.23
CA PRO A 84 -12.03 3.31 6.14
C PRO A 84 -11.83 3.97 7.51
N ASN A 85 -12.47 3.46 8.54
CA ASN A 85 -12.45 3.98 9.92
C ASN A 85 -11.50 3.20 10.85
N CYS A 86 -10.49 2.50 10.29
CA CYS A 86 -9.59 1.65 11.08
C CYS A 86 -8.42 2.39 11.72
N MET A 87 -8.23 3.68 11.42
CA MET A 87 -7.04 4.45 11.79
C MET A 87 -7.32 5.36 12.98
N PHE A 88 -6.52 5.24 14.02
CA PHE A 88 -6.64 5.97 15.28
C PHE A 88 -5.31 6.59 15.70
N ILE A 89 -5.37 7.66 16.48
CA ILE A 89 -4.21 8.28 17.11
C ILE A 89 -4.18 7.93 18.59
N GLY A 90 -3.04 7.47 19.06
CA GLY A 90 -2.78 7.10 20.46
C GLY A 90 -2.26 8.25 21.31
N ASP A 91 -1.59 9.21 20.69
CA ASP A 91 -0.97 10.37 21.36
C ASP A 91 -1.89 11.59 21.50
N GLU A 92 -1.39 12.64 22.16
CA GLU A 92 -2.10 13.88 22.44
C GLU A 92 -1.83 15.00 21.43
N ALA A 93 -0.95 14.79 20.43
CA ALA A 93 -0.65 15.80 19.43
C ALA A 93 -1.89 16.17 18.61
N ALA A 94 -1.93 17.37 18.05
CA ALA A 94 -3.05 17.82 17.23
C ALA A 94 -3.32 16.86 16.06
N THR A 95 -4.60 16.58 15.78
CA THR A 95 -5.00 15.64 14.73
C THR A 95 -6.42 15.89 14.28
N ASP A 96 -6.70 15.56 13.00
CA ASP A 96 -8.05 15.45 12.43
C ASP A 96 -8.61 14.01 12.49
N LYS A 97 -7.83 13.07 13.01
CA LYS A 97 -8.21 11.65 13.12
C LYS A 97 -8.80 11.34 14.50
N PRO A 98 -9.65 10.30 14.61
CA PRO A 98 -10.19 9.86 15.87
C PRO A 98 -9.07 9.39 16.80
N ARG A 99 -9.22 9.68 18.09
CA ARG A 99 -8.31 9.14 19.11
C ARG A 99 -8.75 7.76 19.55
N LEU A 100 -7.79 6.91 19.89
CA LEU A 100 -8.06 5.55 20.36
C LEU A 100 -8.99 5.56 21.58
N ARG A 101 -8.69 6.37 22.59
CA ARG A 101 -9.44 6.47 23.85
C ARG A 101 -10.88 6.97 23.70
N ASP A 102 -11.18 7.70 22.62
CA ASP A 102 -12.52 8.23 22.37
C ASP A 102 -13.46 7.14 21.80
N GLU A 103 -12.88 6.10 21.19
CA GLU A 103 -13.62 5.01 20.55
C GLU A 103 -13.58 3.70 21.35
N PHE A 104 -12.48 3.46 22.06
CA PHE A 104 -12.27 2.21 22.81
C PHE A 104 -11.85 2.52 24.25
N PRO A 105 -12.33 1.75 25.25
CA PRO A 105 -11.98 1.93 26.65
C PRO A 105 -10.56 1.38 26.95
N VAL A 106 -9.58 1.83 26.20
CA VAL A 106 -8.19 1.33 26.27
C VAL A 106 -7.24 2.53 26.27
N GLU A 107 -6.39 2.58 27.30
CA GLU A 107 -5.30 3.55 27.37
C GLU A 107 -4.10 3.06 26.53
N MET A 108 -3.52 3.97 25.73
CA MET A 108 -2.45 3.61 24.79
C MET A 108 -1.23 3.01 25.47
N GLU A 109 -0.82 3.52 26.63
CA GLU A 109 0.33 3.02 27.38
C GLU A 109 0.11 1.58 27.86
N THR A 110 -1.09 1.27 28.35
CA THR A 110 -1.46 -0.10 28.73
C THR A 110 -1.43 -1.03 27.52
N LEU A 111 -2.08 -0.63 26.42
CA LEU A 111 -2.13 -1.40 25.19
C LEU A 111 -0.72 -1.68 24.65
N ARG A 112 0.15 -0.67 24.66
CA ARG A 112 1.54 -0.78 24.23
C ARG A 112 2.32 -1.81 25.07
N GLY A 113 2.17 -1.77 26.38
CA GLY A 113 2.77 -2.75 27.30
C GLY A 113 2.30 -4.18 27.01
N GLU A 114 0.98 -4.38 26.86
CA GLU A 114 0.39 -5.68 26.54
C GLU A 114 0.85 -6.22 25.17
N VAL A 115 0.97 -5.36 24.16
CA VAL A 115 1.53 -5.73 22.85
C VAL A 115 2.96 -6.21 22.97
N PHE A 116 3.80 -5.53 23.74
CA PHE A 116 5.19 -5.95 23.93
C PHE A 116 5.31 -7.23 24.75
N ASP A 117 4.44 -7.43 25.72
CA ASP A 117 4.38 -8.68 26.46
C ASP A 117 3.95 -9.86 25.58
N TRP A 118 2.99 -9.64 24.70
CA TRP A 118 2.57 -10.64 23.73
C TRP A 118 3.66 -10.93 22.67
N LEU A 119 4.27 -9.90 22.08
CA LEU A 119 5.37 -10.07 21.12
C LEU A 119 6.57 -10.79 21.75
N GLY A 120 6.86 -10.53 23.03
CA GLY A 120 7.92 -11.20 23.76
C GLY A 120 7.69 -12.71 23.99
N GLN A 121 6.54 -13.24 23.62
CA GLN A 121 6.20 -14.67 23.68
C GLN A 121 6.14 -15.33 22.30
N GLN A 122 6.41 -14.58 21.23
CA GLN A 122 6.32 -15.08 19.86
C GLN A 122 7.71 -15.36 19.27
N ASP A 123 7.74 -16.19 18.21
CA ASP A 123 8.81 -16.13 17.21
C ASP A 123 8.54 -14.95 16.29
N LEU A 124 9.55 -14.14 15.97
CA LEU A 124 9.39 -12.85 15.33
C LEU A 124 10.18 -12.74 14.03
N ILE A 125 9.62 -11.99 13.10
CA ILE A 125 10.33 -11.31 12.01
C ILE A 125 10.64 -9.90 12.49
N VAL A 126 11.91 -9.51 12.39
CA VAL A 126 12.39 -8.15 12.64
C VAL A 126 13.01 -7.66 11.34
N MET A 127 12.27 -6.87 10.57
CA MET A 127 12.66 -6.51 9.22
C MET A 127 12.89 -5.00 9.11
N PRO A 128 14.14 -4.55 8.90
CA PRO A 128 14.44 -3.18 8.52
C PRO A 128 13.82 -2.85 7.15
N PHE A 129 13.25 -1.65 7.01
CA PHE A 129 12.75 -1.15 5.74
C PHE A 129 13.00 0.37 5.63
N MET A 130 12.75 0.95 4.47
CA MET A 130 12.81 2.40 4.30
C MET A 130 11.41 3.00 4.29
N VAL A 131 11.23 4.10 4.99
CA VAL A 131 10.00 4.88 4.97
C VAL A 131 10.11 5.89 3.85
N GLY A 132 9.39 5.65 2.77
CA GLY A 132 9.52 6.43 1.55
C GLY A 132 10.76 6.05 0.73
N ASP A 133 11.20 6.98 -0.12
CA ASP A 133 12.35 6.80 -1.00
C ASP A 133 13.65 6.61 -0.21
N ASP A 134 14.48 5.65 -0.60
CA ASP A 134 15.75 5.31 0.07
C ASP A 134 16.75 6.47 0.13
N ARG A 135 16.67 7.40 -0.83
CA ARG A 135 17.47 8.62 -0.88
C ARG A 135 17.18 9.60 0.25
N LEU A 136 16.01 9.50 0.90
CA LEU A 136 15.63 10.36 2.02
C LEU A 136 16.20 9.88 3.35
N GLY A 137 16.51 8.59 3.45
CA GLY A 137 17.21 8.02 4.60
C GLY A 137 16.38 7.92 5.88
N TYR A 138 15.06 7.67 5.79
CA TYR A 138 14.20 7.43 6.96
C TYR A 138 14.12 5.93 7.28
N PRO A 139 14.92 5.42 8.23
CA PRO A 139 14.91 4.00 8.58
C PRO A 139 13.62 3.61 9.29
N GLY A 140 13.04 2.49 8.87
CA GLY A 140 11.88 1.87 9.48
C GLY A 140 12.17 0.46 9.97
N LEU A 141 11.35 -0.05 10.90
CA LEU A 141 11.45 -1.41 11.40
C LEU A 141 10.07 -2.05 11.47
N LEU A 142 9.94 -3.27 10.96
CA LEU A 142 8.78 -4.13 11.21
C LEU A 142 9.13 -5.11 12.32
N VAL A 143 8.24 -5.25 13.29
CA VAL A 143 8.25 -6.33 14.29
C VAL A 143 6.93 -7.07 14.19
N ALA A 144 6.99 -8.30 13.70
CA ALA A 144 5.81 -9.11 13.40
C ALA A 144 5.99 -10.56 13.85
N PRO A 145 4.91 -11.29 14.16
CA PRO A 145 4.99 -12.73 14.38
C PRO A 145 5.54 -13.45 13.13
N LYS A 146 6.37 -14.46 13.35
CA LYS A 146 7.03 -15.18 12.26
C LYS A 146 6.04 -15.82 11.28
N ASN A 147 4.89 -16.26 11.75
CA ASN A 147 3.84 -16.85 10.91
C ASN A 147 3.09 -15.81 10.04
N ALA A 148 3.33 -14.52 10.23
CA ALA A 148 2.81 -13.44 9.37
C ALA A 148 3.80 -13.04 8.26
N GLY A 149 4.63 -13.97 7.78
CA GLY A 149 5.66 -13.71 6.76
C GLY A 149 5.14 -13.06 5.48
N PHE A 150 3.91 -13.36 5.06
CA PHE A 150 3.31 -12.72 3.90
C PHE A 150 3.11 -11.20 4.09
N PHE A 151 2.87 -10.76 5.32
CA PHE A 151 2.77 -9.33 5.62
C PHE A 151 4.14 -8.65 5.51
N ALA A 152 5.19 -9.30 6.03
CA ALA A 152 6.56 -8.81 5.90
C ALA A 152 6.99 -8.72 4.42
N GLY A 153 6.73 -9.78 3.63
CA GLY A 153 6.97 -9.76 2.19
C GLY A 153 6.18 -8.67 1.47
N GLY A 154 4.92 -8.45 1.86
CA GLY A 154 4.08 -7.39 1.33
C GLY A 154 4.60 -5.99 1.66
N LEU A 155 5.06 -5.76 2.88
CA LEU A 155 5.71 -4.51 3.27
C LEU A 155 7.02 -4.29 2.51
N ALA A 156 7.84 -5.34 2.37
CA ALA A 156 9.10 -5.29 1.63
C ALA A 156 8.88 -4.95 0.14
N ASP A 157 7.87 -5.53 -0.49
CA ASP A 157 7.53 -5.22 -1.88
C ASP A 157 6.97 -3.81 -2.06
N LEU A 158 6.26 -3.29 -1.04
CA LEU A 158 5.69 -1.94 -1.09
C LEU A 158 6.69 -0.83 -0.75
N GLN A 159 7.62 -1.08 0.19
CA GLN A 159 8.46 -0.03 0.77
C GLN A 159 9.97 -0.29 0.60
N GLY A 160 10.34 -1.42 0.01
CA GLY A 160 11.71 -1.91 0.06
C GLY A 160 12.04 -2.54 1.42
N PHE A 161 13.22 -3.14 1.54
CA PHE A 161 13.73 -3.68 2.81
C PHE A 161 15.25 -3.59 2.86
N GLY A 162 15.79 -3.53 4.09
CA GLY A 162 17.22 -3.65 4.35
C GLY A 162 17.57 -5.11 4.70
N PRO A 163 18.36 -5.81 3.87
CA PRO A 163 18.85 -7.14 4.24
C PRO A 163 19.71 -7.07 5.50
N ALA A 164 19.69 -8.12 6.34
CA ALA A 164 20.39 -8.14 7.62
C ALA A 164 21.88 -7.78 7.47
N SER A 165 22.52 -8.20 6.38
CA SER A 165 23.92 -7.92 6.06
C SER A 165 24.23 -6.45 5.77
N ALA A 166 23.23 -5.66 5.38
CA ALA A 166 23.36 -4.24 5.05
C ALA A 166 22.97 -3.29 6.20
N VAL A 167 22.42 -3.82 7.30
CA VAL A 167 21.98 -2.99 8.44
C VAL A 167 23.19 -2.41 9.18
N PRO A 168 23.30 -1.07 9.31
CA PRO A 168 24.35 -0.45 10.08
C PRO A 168 24.31 -0.85 11.57
N ALA A 169 25.47 -0.85 12.22
CA ALA A 169 25.57 -1.20 13.65
C ALA A 169 24.86 -0.21 14.57
N ASP A 170 24.68 1.02 14.12
CA ASP A 170 23.99 2.12 14.81
C ASP A 170 22.57 2.36 14.28
N TYR A 171 21.97 1.36 13.62
CA TYR A 171 20.64 1.46 13.06
C TYR A 171 19.61 1.90 14.11
N THR A 172 19.03 3.05 13.91
CA THR A 172 18.00 3.61 14.78
C THR A 172 16.76 3.94 13.93
N PRO A 173 15.65 3.19 14.10
CA PRO A 173 14.46 3.43 13.31
C PRO A 173 13.80 4.77 13.65
N ARG A 174 13.39 5.50 12.63
CA ARG A 174 12.53 6.69 12.72
C ARG A 174 11.05 6.29 12.82
N ALA A 175 10.72 5.07 12.39
CA ALA A 175 9.40 4.50 12.52
C ALA A 175 9.44 3.00 12.82
N ILE A 176 8.47 2.50 13.60
CA ILE A 176 8.33 1.07 13.86
C ILE A 176 6.88 0.64 13.64
N ILE A 177 6.68 -0.44 12.90
CA ILE A 177 5.38 -1.10 12.74
C ILE A 177 5.37 -2.38 13.58
N TYR A 178 4.43 -2.48 14.51
CA TYR A 178 4.17 -3.66 15.31
C TYR A 178 2.93 -4.37 14.80
N LEU A 179 3.00 -5.69 14.63
CA LEU A 179 1.86 -6.50 14.20
C LEU A 179 1.43 -7.43 15.33
N ALA A 180 0.22 -7.20 15.86
CA ALA A 180 -0.35 -7.96 16.97
C ALA A 180 -1.81 -8.35 16.71
N PRO A 181 -2.07 -9.31 15.79
CA PRO A 181 -3.42 -9.59 15.27
C PRO A 181 -4.41 -10.12 16.29
N THR A 182 -3.96 -10.78 17.36
CA THR A 182 -4.85 -11.32 18.41
C THR A 182 -5.66 -10.25 19.11
N PHE A 183 -5.10 -9.03 19.23
CA PHE A 183 -5.73 -7.88 19.88
C PHE A 183 -7.00 -7.40 19.15
N ARG A 184 -7.13 -7.67 17.85
CA ARG A 184 -8.35 -7.46 17.10
C ARG A 184 -9.55 -8.10 17.81
N HIS A 185 -9.37 -9.27 18.37
CA HIS A 185 -10.43 -10.05 19.01
C HIS A 185 -10.64 -9.70 20.48
N THR A 186 -9.56 -9.47 21.21
CA THR A 186 -9.61 -9.26 22.66
C THR A 186 -9.94 -7.81 23.05
N HIS A 187 -9.52 -6.83 22.23
CA HIS A 187 -9.63 -5.40 22.54
C HIS A 187 -10.63 -4.65 21.64
N PHE A 188 -10.76 -5.09 20.37
CA PHE A 188 -11.46 -4.30 19.36
C PHE A 188 -12.69 -4.99 18.75
N GLY A 189 -13.21 -6.03 19.39
CA GLY A 189 -14.44 -6.71 18.98
C GLY A 189 -14.42 -7.28 17.57
N GLY A 190 -13.25 -7.64 17.04
CA GLY A 190 -13.06 -8.14 15.68
C GLY A 190 -12.85 -7.04 14.62
N ARG A 191 -12.84 -5.77 14.99
CA ARG A 191 -12.60 -4.64 14.06
C ARG A 191 -11.13 -4.55 13.63
N GLN A 192 -10.91 -4.06 12.43
CA GLN A 192 -9.57 -3.64 12.00
C GLN A 192 -9.21 -2.35 12.74
N VAL A 193 -8.09 -2.35 13.44
CA VAL A 193 -7.57 -1.17 14.12
C VAL A 193 -6.10 -1.01 13.83
N VAL A 194 -5.70 0.21 13.53
CA VAL A 194 -4.31 0.64 13.39
C VAL A 194 -4.15 1.92 14.20
N VAL A 195 -3.22 1.90 15.15
CA VAL A 195 -2.98 3.05 16.04
C VAL A 195 -1.63 3.66 15.72
N HIS A 196 -1.61 4.96 15.50
CA HIS A 196 -0.39 5.75 15.36
C HIS A 196 -0.07 6.44 16.69
N GLN A 197 1.12 6.20 17.20
CA GLN A 197 1.69 6.83 18.38
C GLN A 197 2.89 7.67 17.94
N ARG A 198 2.73 8.98 17.94
CA ARG A 198 3.71 9.92 17.39
C ARG A 198 4.53 10.56 18.50
N SER A 199 5.82 10.69 18.24
CA SER A 199 6.72 11.52 19.03
C SER A 199 7.73 12.22 18.11
N GLU A 200 8.48 13.16 18.63
CA GLU A 200 9.50 13.87 17.86
C GLU A 200 10.58 12.94 17.28
N ALA A 201 10.95 11.89 18.03
CA ALA A 201 12.05 10.99 17.65
C ALA A 201 11.57 9.72 16.93
N LEU A 202 10.36 9.26 17.20
CA LEU A 202 9.88 7.96 16.76
C LEU A 202 8.37 7.98 16.48
N HIS A 203 7.97 7.43 15.34
CA HIS A 203 6.59 7.16 15.00
C HIS A 203 6.31 5.66 15.11
N GLU A 204 5.50 5.24 16.07
CA GLU A 204 5.10 3.84 16.25
C GLU A 204 3.72 3.59 15.62
N VAL A 205 3.57 2.48 14.90
CA VAL A 205 2.31 2.04 14.30
C VAL A 205 1.97 0.66 14.84
N PHE A 206 0.87 0.55 15.57
CA PHE A 206 0.34 -0.70 16.10
C PHE A 206 -0.77 -1.22 15.19
N ALA A 207 -0.51 -2.30 14.47
CA ALA A 207 -1.46 -2.92 13.55
C ALA A 207 -2.06 -4.18 14.17
N PHE A 208 -3.38 -4.18 14.37
CA PHE A 208 -4.13 -5.26 14.99
C PHE A 208 -4.90 -6.09 13.96
N ASN A 209 -4.40 -6.13 12.74
CA ASN A 209 -4.96 -6.93 11.64
C ASN A 209 -3.86 -7.32 10.65
N LEU A 210 -4.11 -8.39 9.89
CA LEU A 210 -3.15 -8.92 8.92
C LEU A 210 -3.36 -8.40 7.50
N TYR A 211 -4.38 -7.58 7.23
CA TYR A 211 -4.54 -6.99 5.91
C TYR A 211 -3.56 -5.80 5.74
N PRO A 212 -2.62 -5.84 4.77
CA PRO A 212 -1.51 -4.88 4.71
C PRO A 212 -1.94 -3.44 4.38
N GLY A 213 -3.08 -3.26 3.72
CA GLY A 213 -3.54 -1.95 3.25
C GLY A 213 -3.56 -0.85 4.30
N PRO A 214 -4.12 -1.07 5.52
CA PRO A 214 -4.17 -0.07 6.57
C PRO A 214 -2.81 0.33 7.15
N SER A 215 -1.88 -0.60 7.29
CA SER A 215 -0.60 -0.39 7.99
C SER A 215 0.60 -0.33 7.06
N ALA A 216 0.82 -1.36 6.22
CA ALA A 216 1.99 -1.41 5.33
C ALA A 216 1.94 -0.37 4.20
N LYS A 217 0.74 0.05 3.78
CA LYS A 217 0.57 1.13 2.79
C LYS A 217 0.17 2.44 3.46
N LYS A 218 -1.05 2.52 4.01
CA LYS A 218 -1.57 3.79 4.56
C LYS A 218 -0.95 4.18 5.90
N GLY A 219 -0.47 3.20 6.69
CA GLY A 219 0.31 3.47 7.89
C GLY A 219 1.62 4.18 7.56
N VAL A 220 2.36 3.68 6.57
CA VAL A 220 3.60 4.32 6.11
C VAL A 220 3.33 5.71 5.53
N TYR A 221 2.22 5.91 4.81
CA TYR A 221 1.79 7.24 4.39
C TYR A 221 1.57 8.18 5.59
N GLY A 222 0.93 7.69 6.66
CA GLY A 222 0.75 8.44 7.91
C GLY A 222 2.09 8.83 8.57
N ILE A 223 3.07 7.93 8.54
CA ILE A 223 4.43 8.22 9.02
C ILE A 223 5.09 9.33 8.20
N LEU A 224 5.01 9.26 6.87
CA LEU A 224 5.58 10.28 5.98
C LEU A 224 4.93 11.65 6.15
N LEU A 225 3.61 11.69 6.39
CA LEU A 225 2.92 12.94 6.70
C LEU A 225 3.41 13.57 8.00
N ASP A 226 3.58 12.76 9.05
CA ASP A 226 4.07 13.21 10.36
C ASP A 226 5.52 13.72 10.28
N ILE A 227 6.41 12.96 9.64
CA ILE A 227 7.80 13.40 9.41
C ILE A 227 7.82 14.69 8.58
N GLY A 228 7.03 14.75 7.52
CA GLY A 228 6.96 15.94 6.67
C GLY A 228 6.44 17.17 7.40
N GLU A 229 5.46 17.01 8.30
CA GLU A 229 4.97 18.10 9.15
C GLU A 229 6.06 18.60 10.11
N GLN A 230 6.81 17.69 10.71
CA GLN A 230 7.92 18.02 11.62
C GLN A 230 9.08 18.72 10.90
N GLU A 231 9.40 18.31 9.68
CA GLU A 231 10.56 18.79 8.90
C GLU A 231 10.20 19.86 7.87
N GLY A 232 8.93 20.19 7.70
CA GLY A 232 8.46 21.26 6.82
C GLY A 232 8.40 20.89 5.33
N TRP A 233 8.08 19.62 5.01
CA TRP A 233 7.87 19.16 3.62
C TRP A 233 6.57 18.35 3.47
N VAL A 234 6.22 17.97 2.26
CA VAL A 234 4.91 17.36 1.94
C VAL A 234 5.05 16.05 1.19
N THR A 235 4.27 15.06 1.61
CA THR A 235 3.91 13.90 0.78
C THR A 235 2.53 14.16 0.18
N ALA A 236 2.47 14.34 -1.13
CA ALA A 236 1.21 14.60 -1.82
C ALA A 236 0.48 13.29 -2.13
N HIS A 237 -0.85 13.28 -1.95
CA HIS A 237 -1.70 12.16 -2.39
C HIS A 237 -1.94 12.30 -3.90
N ALA A 238 -0.96 11.87 -4.68
CA ALA A 238 -0.90 12.13 -6.12
C ALA A 238 -0.23 10.99 -6.88
N SER A 239 -0.75 10.71 -8.09
CA SER A 239 -0.01 9.97 -9.11
C SER A 239 0.73 10.93 -10.03
N THR A 240 1.83 10.47 -10.58
CA THR A 240 2.61 11.24 -11.56
C THR A 240 2.96 10.34 -12.73
N VAL A 241 2.76 10.84 -13.94
CA VAL A 241 3.04 10.13 -15.18
C VAL A 241 3.86 11.01 -16.11
N ARG A 242 4.89 10.45 -16.74
CA ARG A 242 5.56 11.05 -17.88
C ARG A 242 4.91 10.55 -19.15
N VAL A 243 4.35 11.47 -19.90
CA VAL A 243 3.76 11.21 -21.21
C VAL A 243 4.82 11.45 -22.27
N VAL A 244 5.11 10.43 -23.08
CA VAL A 244 5.98 10.52 -24.24
C VAL A 244 5.13 10.48 -25.49
N THR A 245 5.09 11.56 -26.26
CA THR A 245 4.32 11.62 -27.49
C THR A 245 4.98 10.84 -28.62
N PRO A 246 4.27 10.51 -29.71
CA PRO A 246 4.86 9.88 -30.89
C PRO A 246 5.98 10.69 -31.58
N TYR A 247 6.14 11.95 -31.19
CA TYR A 247 7.19 12.86 -31.68
C TYR A 247 8.32 13.08 -30.67
N ASP A 248 8.45 12.17 -29.69
CA ASP A 248 9.46 12.22 -28.64
C ASP A 248 9.39 13.47 -27.72
N ASN A 249 8.28 14.21 -27.76
CA ASN A 249 8.06 15.24 -26.74
C ASN A 249 7.63 14.59 -25.42
N THR A 250 8.18 15.08 -24.33
CA THR A 250 7.85 14.61 -22.98
C THR A 250 7.09 15.66 -22.18
N LEU A 251 6.11 15.21 -21.41
CA LEU A 251 5.35 16.04 -20.49
C LEU A 251 5.09 15.26 -19.21
N THR A 252 5.51 15.77 -18.06
CA THR A 252 5.25 15.12 -16.76
C THR A 252 4.03 15.77 -16.09
N ILE A 253 3.01 14.95 -15.86
CA ILE A 253 1.73 15.36 -15.26
C ILE A 253 1.62 14.75 -13.87
N MET A 254 1.46 15.57 -12.84
CA MET A 254 1.12 15.14 -11.49
C MET A 254 -0.38 15.35 -11.26
N HIS A 255 -1.09 14.29 -10.88
CA HIS A 255 -2.53 14.30 -10.64
C HIS A 255 -2.83 14.03 -9.18
N GLU A 256 -3.30 15.06 -8.49
CA GLU A 256 -3.66 15.03 -7.07
C GLU A 256 -5.14 14.64 -6.89
N GLY A 257 -5.49 13.99 -5.80
CA GLY A 257 -6.89 13.72 -5.50
C GLY A 257 -7.09 12.69 -4.40
N ALA A 258 -8.30 12.68 -3.86
CA ALA A 258 -8.73 11.67 -2.91
C ALA A 258 -8.84 10.29 -3.56
N SER A 259 -9.04 9.26 -2.73
CA SER A 259 -9.30 7.90 -3.23
C SER A 259 -10.49 7.88 -4.19
N GLY A 260 -10.31 7.34 -5.39
CA GLY A 260 -11.31 7.36 -6.48
C GLY A 260 -11.33 8.65 -7.29
N GLY A 261 -10.30 9.52 -7.16
CA GLY A 261 -10.12 10.73 -7.96
C GLY A 261 -9.42 10.51 -9.31
N GLY A 262 -9.16 9.28 -9.71
CA GLY A 262 -8.54 8.94 -11.00
C GLY A 262 -7.01 8.89 -10.99
N LYS A 263 -6.38 8.82 -9.81
CA LYS A 263 -4.91 8.82 -9.70
C LYS A 263 -4.25 7.63 -10.41
N SER A 264 -4.61 6.42 -10.03
CA SER A 264 -4.02 5.20 -10.60
C SER A 264 -4.36 5.06 -12.09
N GLU A 265 -5.53 5.50 -12.49
CA GLU A 265 -5.95 5.49 -13.90
C GLU A 265 -5.07 6.40 -14.79
N MET A 266 -4.43 7.43 -14.21
CA MET A 266 -3.51 8.32 -14.95
C MET A 266 -2.19 7.65 -15.34
N ILE A 267 -1.78 6.63 -14.63
CA ILE A 267 -0.51 5.91 -14.89
C ILE A 267 -0.73 4.60 -15.66
N GLU A 268 -1.98 4.17 -15.83
CA GLU A 268 -2.32 2.97 -16.57
C GLU A 268 -2.20 3.21 -18.09
N GLN A 269 -1.86 2.15 -18.81
CA GLN A 269 -1.86 2.18 -20.27
C GLN A 269 -3.27 2.42 -20.81
N ILE A 270 -3.36 3.07 -21.97
CA ILE A 270 -4.65 3.35 -22.62
C ILE A 270 -5.35 2.03 -22.95
N HIS A 271 -6.53 1.81 -22.37
CA HIS A 271 -7.34 0.65 -22.64
C HIS A 271 -7.95 0.73 -24.04
N ARG A 272 -7.74 -0.32 -24.82
CA ARG A 272 -8.32 -0.47 -26.15
C ARG A 272 -9.30 -1.63 -26.18
N GLU A 273 -10.40 -1.45 -26.89
CA GLU A 273 -11.30 -2.55 -27.22
C GLU A 273 -10.60 -3.57 -28.14
N PRO A 274 -11.12 -4.81 -28.28
CA PRO A 274 -10.50 -5.84 -29.12
C PRO A 274 -10.30 -5.42 -30.60
N ASP A 275 -11.08 -4.45 -31.07
CA ASP A 275 -10.97 -3.88 -32.43
C ASP A 275 -9.97 -2.72 -32.53
N GLY A 276 -9.25 -2.42 -31.42
CA GLY A 276 -8.23 -1.35 -31.34
C GLY A 276 -8.80 0.04 -31.09
N ARG A 277 -10.12 0.22 -31.02
CA ARG A 277 -10.75 1.51 -30.71
C ARG A 277 -10.69 1.82 -29.22
N ILE A 278 -10.83 3.10 -28.90
CA ILE A 278 -10.95 3.62 -27.54
C ILE A 278 -12.40 4.08 -27.35
N LYS A 279 -13.09 3.52 -26.36
CA LYS A 279 -14.40 3.98 -25.95
C LYS A 279 -14.26 5.22 -25.07
N LEU A 280 -14.80 6.36 -25.51
CA LEU A 280 -14.76 7.62 -24.77
C LEU A 280 -15.95 7.81 -23.85
N ALA A 281 -17.14 7.43 -24.29
CA ALA A 281 -18.37 7.67 -23.57
C ALA A 281 -19.48 6.71 -23.96
N THR A 282 -20.44 6.55 -23.07
CA THR A 282 -21.74 5.91 -23.34
C THR A 282 -22.84 6.87 -22.95
N ASN A 283 -23.78 7.13 -23.86
CA ASN A 283 -25.00 7.86 -23.53
C ASN A 283 -25.89 6.97 -22.66
N LEU A 284 -26.17 7.41 -21.44
CA LEU A 284 -26.90 6.61 -20.46
C LEU A 284 -28.42 6.49 -20.79
N GLU A 285 -28.95 7.37 -21.61
CA GLU A 285 -30.35 7.34 -22.01
C GLU A 285 -30.58 6.46 -23.26
N THR A 286 -29.72 6.62 -24.28
CA THR A 286 -29.87 5.91 -25.56
C THR A 286 -29.04 4.63 -25.66
N GLY A 287 -28.01 4.50 -24.82
CA GLY A 287 -27.02 3.40 -24.90
C GLY A 287 -25.98 3.61 -26.02
N ASP A 288 -26.04 4.72 -26.75
CA ASP A 288 -25.07 5.00 -27.82
C ASP A 288 -23.66 5.18 -27.25
N GLU A 289 -22.67 4.67 -27.94
CA GLU A 289 -21.29 4.74 -27.55
C GLU A 289 -20.45 5.56 -28.54
N ILE A 290 -19.60 6.42 -27.99
CA ILE A 290 -18.62 7.18 -28.76
C ILE A 290 -17.29 6.43 -28.70
N ARG A 291 -16.81 5.98 -29.87
CA ARG A 291 -15.54 5.29 -30.05
C ARG A 291 -14.65 6.03 -31.01
N LEU A 292 -13.37 6.11 -30.68
CA LEU A 292 -12.35 6.69 -31.55
C LEU A 292 -11.35 5.62 -31.99
N HIS A 293 -10.88 5.73 -33.23
CA HIS A 293 -9.74 4.98 -33.74
C HIS A 293 -8.53 5.93 -33.73
N LEU A 294 -7.55 5.62 -32.87
CA LEU A 294 -6.28 6.34 -32.84
C LEU A 294 -5.17 5.37 -33.24
N THR A 295 -4.50 5.67 -34.35
CA THR A 295 -3.39 4.86 -34.87
C THR A 295 -2.13 5.02 -34.05
N GLU A 296 -1.91 6.22 -33.52
CA GLU A 296 -0.74 6.55 -32.71
C GLU A 296 -1.21 7.04 -31.34
N THR A 297 -0.52 6.61 -30.30
CA THR A 297 -0.79 7.04 -28.93
C THR A 297 0.52 7.36 -28.22
N SER A 298 0.42 8.22 -27.20
CA SER A 298 1.54 8.48 -26.30
C SER A 298 1.85 7.25 -25.46
N GLU A 299 3.10 7.07 -25.11
CA GLU A 299 3.54 6.14 -24.08
C GLU A 299 3.35 6.80 -22.72
N LEU A 300 2.84 6.05 -21.75
CA LEU A 300 2.67 6.47 -20.37
C LEU A 300 3.74 5.79 -19.51
N GLN A 301 4.62 6.60 -18.93
CA GLN A 301 5.71 6.14 -18.07
C GLN A 301 5.39 6.53 -16.63
N PRO A 302 4.97 5.58 -15.76
CA PRO A 302 4.64 5.87 -14.37
C PRO A 302 5.84 6.44 -13.60
N VAL A 303 5.61 7.47 -12.81
CA VAL A 303 6.58 8.07 -11.89
C VAL A 303 6.19 7.78 -10.45
N THR A 304 4.95 8.12 -10.05
CA THR A 304 4.37 7.79 -8.73
C THR A 304 2.97 7.24 -8.89
N ASP A 305 2.55 6.30 -8.03
CA ASP A 305 1.16 5.79 -8.05
C ASP A 305 0.22 6.58 -7.13
N ASP A 306 0.42 6.51 -5.83
CA ASP A 306 -0.54 7.02 -4.83
C ASP A 306 0.05 8.13 -3.95
N MET A 307 1.38 8.13 -3.79
CA MET A 307 2.09 9.03 -2.89
C MET A 307 3.33 9.62 -3.58
N ALA A 308 3.31 10.93 -3.78
CA ALA A 308 4.41 11.67 -4.37
C ALA A 308 5.17 12.45 -3.29
N LEU A 309 6.44 12.15 -3.08
CA LEU A 309 7.32 12.85 -2.17
C LEU A 309 7.74 14.19 -2.78
N CYS A 310 7.44 15.28 -2.07
CA CYS A 310 7.84 16.64 -2.42
C CYS A 310 8.92 17.15 -1.44
N HIS A 311 9.96 16.34 -1.26
CA HIS A 311 11.02 16.61 -0.26
C HIS A 311 12.04 17.63 -0.76
N PRO A 312 12.56 18.56 0.09
CA PRO A 312 13.54 19.56 -0.30
C PRO A 312 14.82 19.00 -0.92
N ALA A 313 15.32 17.84 -0.45
CA ALA A 313 16.51 17.19 -0.98
C ALA A 313 16.36 16.73 -2.44
N LEU A 314 15.12 16.59 -2.94
CA LEU A 314 14.83 16.22 -4.32
C LEU A 314 14.81 17.43 -5.26
N GLN A 315 14.70 18.66 -4.72
CA GLN A 315 14.51 19.84 -5.55
C GLN A 315 15.81 20.23 -6.27
N SER A 316 15.71 20.37 -7.60
CA SER A 316 16.85 20.63 -8.48
C SER A 316 17.28 22.10 -8.57
N GLY A 317 16.61 23.00 -7.83
CA GLY A 317 16.84 24.44 -7.92
C GLY A 317 16.18 25.09 -9.14
N THR A 318 15.48 24.35 -9.97
CA THR A 318 14.54 24.87 -10.96
C THR A 318 13.30 25.43 -10.26
N ARG A 319 12.47 26.20 -10.97
CA ARG A 319 11.20 26.69 -10.42
C ARG A 319 10.07 25.63 -10.53
N ARG A 320 10.40 24.40 -10.91
CA ARG A 320 9.46 23.30 -11.05
C ARG A 320 9.52 22.41 -9.82
N LEU A 321 8.38 21.84 -9.46
CA LEU A 321 8.31 20.82 -8.42
C LEU A 321 8.98 19.54 -8.93
N VAL A 322 9.82 18.94 -8.09
CA VAL A 322 10.40 17.63 -8.33
C VAL A 322 9.76 16.64 -7.36
N VAL A 323 9.32 15.51 -7.86
CA VAL A 323 8.67 14.45 -7.07
C VAL A 323 9.34 13.10 -7.30
N ALA A 324 9.29 12.26 -6.27
CA ALA A 324 9.65 10.85 -6.35
C ALA A 324 8.52 10.00 -5.76
N ASP A 325 8.46 8.72 -6.15
CA ASP A 325 7.53 7.80 -5.51
C ASP A 325 7.94 7.56 -4.05
N ALA A 326 6.94 7.48 -3.19
CA ALA A 326 7.13 7.09 -1.80
C ALA A 326 7.14 5.57 -1.61
N GLU A 327 6.85 4.80 -2.67
CA GLU A 327 6.66 3.36 -2.63
C GLU A 327 7.58 2.65 -3.64
N GLU A 328 8.11 1.49 -3.26
CA GLU A 328 8.87 0.58 -4.13
C GLU A 328 7.97 -0.44 -4.85
N GLY A 329 6.69 -0.44 -4.53
CA GLY A 329 5.69 -1.26 -5.18
C GLY A 329 4.29 -0.71 -5.02
N TRP A 330 3.39 -1.18 -5.85
CA TRP A 330 2.01 -0.71 -5.89
C TRP A 330 1.04 -1.77 -5.42
N PHE A 331 0.07 -1.37 -4.62
CA PHE A 331 -0.98 -2.24 -4.12
C PHE A 331 -2.20 -2.15 -5.04
N LEU A 332 -2.09 -2.77 -6.21
CA LEU A 332 -3.07 -2.67 -7.29
C LEU A 332 -4.37 -3.36 -6.95
N ARG A 333 -5.50 -2.72 -7.29
CA ARG A 333 -6.82 -3.31 -7.24
C ARG A 333 -7.23 -3.76 -8.64
N ILE A 334 -7.48 -5.05 -8.80
CA ILE A 334 -7.72 -5.71 -10.08
C ILE A 334 -9.16 -6.23 -10.24
N ASN A 335 -10.11 -5.64 -9.53
CA ASN A 335 -11.53 -6.07 -9.54
C ASN A 335 -12.24 -5.85 -10.89
N HIS A 336 -11.68 -5.06 -11.79
CA HIS A 336 -12.18 -4.88 -13.16
C HIS A 336 -11.78 -6.06 -14.05
N ILE A 337 -10.71 -6.80 -13.75
CA ILE A 337 -10.23 -7.94 -14.53
C ILE A 337 -11.03 -9.18 -14.12
N ARG A 338 -12.03 -9.56 -14.91
CA ARG A 338 -12.95 -10.67 -14.60
C ARG A 338 -12.90 -11.82 -15.59
N GLN A 339 -12.12 -11.69 -16.63
CA GLN A 339 -11.90 -12.71 -17.65
C GLN A 339 -10.59 -12.44 -18.36
N TYR A 340 -10.04 -13.47 -18.97
CA TYR A 340 -8.86 -13.34 -19.82
C TYR A 340 -9.06 -12.33 -20.95
N GLY A 341 -8.05 -11.50 -21.22
CA GLY A 341 -8.08 -10.49 -22.27
C GLY A 341 -8.70 -9.15 -21.86
N THR A 342 -9.11 -8.98 -20.58
CA THR A 342 -9.64 -7.70 -20.09
C THR A 342 -8.53 -6.65 -19.96
N ASP A 343 -7.37 -7.05 -19.44
CA ASP A 343 -6.19 -6.20 -19.27
C ASP A 343 -4.92 -6.98 -19.60
N PRO A 344 -4.55 -7.08 -20.89
CA PRO A 344 -3.41 -7.88 -21.31
C PRO A 344 -2.07 -7.44 -20.72
N HIS A 345 -1.94 -6.17 -20.27
CA HIS A 345 -0.74 -5.66 -19.64
C HIS A 345 -0.55 -6.27 -18.25
N HIS A 346 -1.53 -6.12 -17.37
CA HIS A 346 -1.50 -6.70 -16.02
C HIS A 346 -1.53 -8.23 -16.04
N GLU A 347 -2.29 -8.82 -16.97
CA GLU A 347 -2.32 -10.28 -17.16
C GLU A 347 -0.92 -10.83 -17.43
N ARG A 348 -0.17 -10.23 -18.35
CA ARG A 348 1.20 -10.66 -18.64
C ARG A 348 2.14 -10.52 -17.45
N LEU A 349 2.07 -9.39 -16.73
CA LEU A 349 2.90 -9.13 -15.56
C LEU A 349 2.59 -10.08 -14.40
N CYS A 350 1.32 -10.43 -14.20
CA CYS A 350 0.90 -11.25 -13.06
C CYS A 350 0.98 -12.76 -13.35
N VAL A 351 0.75 -13.20 -14.59
CA VAL A 351 0.79 -14.63 -14.95
C VAL A 351 2.23 -15.12 -15.11
N HIS A 352 3.11 -14.27 -15.63
CA HIS A 352 4.53 -14.58 -15.86
C HIS A 352 5.45 -13.50 -15.25
N PRO A 353 5.39 -13.28 -13.94
CA PRO A 353 6.25 -12.29 -13.30
C PRO A 353 7.72 -12.74 -13.30
N PRO A 354 8.68 -11.79 -13.25
CA PRO A 354 10.10 -12.12 -13.10
C PRO A 354 10.42 -12.88 -11.81
N GLU A 355 9.70 -12.57 -10.73
CA GLU A 355 9.77 -13.21 -9.41
C GLU A 355 8.33 -13.39 -8.90
N GLY A 356 8.12 -14.34 -7.98
CA GLY A 356 6.80 -14.60 -7.42
C GLY A 356 6.16 -13.36 -6.77
N LEU A 357 4.89 -13.11 -7.06
CA LEU A 357 4.12 -11.98 -6.51
C LEU A 357 3.33 -12.37 -5.26
N ILE A 358 2.82 -11.37 -4.55
CA ILE A 358 1.85 -11.57 -3.46
C ILE A 358 0.48 -11.12 -3.95
N PHE A 359 -0.42 -12.08 -4.05
CA PHE A 359 -1.81 -11.90 -4.44
C PHE A 359 -2.71 -11.96 -3.23
N MET A 360 -3.83 -11.22 -3.25
CA MET A 360 -4.81 -11.24 -2.17
C MET A 360 -6.22 -11.30 -2.73
N ASN A 361 -7.06 -12.11 -2.08
CA ASN A 361 -8.47 -12.30 -2.44
C ASN A 361 -8.66 -12.83 -3.88
N LEU A 362 -7.78 -13.74 -4.27
CA LEU A 362 -7.86 -14.50 -5.52
C LEU A 362 -7.93 -15.99 -5.21
N GLU A 363 -8.47 -16.76 -6.15
CA GLU A 363 -8.42 -18.21 -6.03
C GLU A 363 -7.01 -18.72 -6.37
N GLY A 364 -6.45 -19.50 -5.46
CA GLY A 364 -5.15 -20.12 -5.62
C GLY A 364 -5.22 -21.61 -5.28
N ALA A 365 -4.58 -22.43 -6.10
CA ALA A 365 -4.43 -23.83 -5.79
C ALA A 365 -2.92 -24.21 -5.78
N PRO A 366 -2.49 -25.11 -4.89
CA PRO A 366 -1.10 -25.52 -4.79
C PRO A 366 -0.50 -25.91 -6.15
N GLY A 367 0.65 -25.31 -6.49
CA GLY A 367 1.37 -25.59 -7.73
C GLY A 367 0.67 -25.13 -9.02
N SER A 368 -0.50 -24.49 -8.95
CA SER A 368 -1.15 -23.84 -10.10
C SER A 368 -0.56 -22.46 -10.36
N THR A 369 -0.93 -21.83 -11.46
CA THR A 369 -0.72 -20.40 -11.68
C THR A 369 -1.92 -19.65 -11.11
N CYS A 370 -1.70 -18.64 -10.23
CA CYS A 370 -2.75 -17.73 -9.82
C CYS A 370 -3.17 -16.88 -11.02
N LEU A 371 -4.47 -16.87 -11.32
CA LEU A 371 -5.07 -16.12 -12.42
C LEU A 371 -5.80 -14.91 -11.86
N ILE A 372 -5.46 -13.72 -12.31
CA ILE A 372 -5.94 -12.46 -11.72
C ILE A 372 -7.42 -12.15 -11.99
N TRP A 373 -8.09 -12.95 -12.79
CA TRP A 373 -9.54 -12.90 -13.02
C TRP A 373 -10.34 -13.90 -12.17
N GLU A 374 -9.68 -14.79 -11.43
CA GLU A 374 -10.33 -15.75 -10.52
C GLU A 374 -10.41 -15.13 -9.10
N HIS A 375 -11.45 -14.34 -8.89
CA HIS A 375 -11.64 -13.63 -7.62
C HIS A 375 -12.27 -14.52 -6.57
N THR A 376 -11.77 -14.49 -5.34
CA THR A 376 -12.41 -15.13 -4.18
C THR A 376 -13.84 -14.60 -4.00
N MET A 377 -14.78 -15.47 -3.64
CA MET A 377 -16.18 -15.11 -3.43
C MET A 377 -16.44 -14.65 -2.01
N ASP A 378 -17.10 -13.51 -1.84
CA ASP A 378 -17.65 -13.05 -0.55
C ASP A 378 -18.94 -13.80 -0.16
N ALA A 379 -19.73 -14.20 -1.19
CA ALA A 379 -20.90 -15.03 -1.09
C ALA A 379 -21.12 -15.75 -2.44
N PRO A 380 -21.96 -16.79 -2.52
CA PRO A 380 -22.27 -17.46 -3.78
C PRO A 380 -22.65 -16.48 -4.89
N GLY A 381 -21.85 -16.42 -5.97
CA GLY A 381 -22.04 -15.51 -7.10
C GLY A 381 -21.68 -14.04 -6.84
N VAL A 382 -21.14 -13.71 -5.67
CA VAL A 382 -20.72 -12.35 -5.32
C VAL A 382 -19.19 -12.33 -5.17
N PRO A 383 -18.45 -11.92 -6.20
CA PRO A 383 -17.00 -11.84 -6.10
C PRO A 383 -16.56 -10.76 -5.10
N CYS A 384 -15.45 -11.00 -4.43
CA CYS A 384 -14.81 -10.01 -3.58
C CYS A 384 -14.54 -8.72 -4.38
N PRO A 385 -14.96 -7.54 -3.90
CA PRO A 385 -14.76 -6.28 -4.62
C PRO A 385 -13.32 -5.76 -4.51
N ASN A 386 -12.45 -6.48 -3.82
CA ASN A 386 -11.10 -6.02 -3.49
C ASN A 386 -10.01 -7.10 -3.73
N PRO A 387 -9.98 -7.76 -4.90
CA PRO A 387 -8.83 -8.57 -5.27
C PRO A 387 -7.63 -7.63 -5.49
N ARG A 388 -6.45 -8.05 -5.01
CA ARG A 388 -5.23 -7.24 -5.03
C ARG A 388 -4.03 -8.03 -5.51
N VAL A 389 -3.08 -7.30 -6.07
CA VAL A 389 -1.71 -7.77 -6.28
C VAL A 389 -0.76 -6.70 -5.74
N ILE A 390 0.30 -7.11 -5.05
CA ILE A 390 1.42 -6.24 -4.74
C ILE A 390 2.40 -6.36 -5.89
N MET A 391 2.56 -5.27 -6.64
CA MET A 391 3.38 -5.19 -7.84
C MET A 391 4.63 -4.37 -7.55
N PRO A 392 5.82 -4.98 -7.41
CA PRO A 392 7.06 -4.22 -7.30
C PRO A 392 7.28 -3.34 -8.54
N ARG A 393 7.62 -2.06 -8.34
CA ARG A 393 7.85 -1.10 -9.42
C ARG A 393 8.86 -1.59 -10.45
N ARG A 394 9.90 -2.29 -10.00
CA ARG A 394 10.96 -2.83 -10.85
C ARG A 394 10.46 -3.86 -11.89
N PHE A 395 9.23 -4.38 -11.74
CA PHE A 395 8.62 -5.31 -12.71
C PHE A 395 7.77 -4.59 -13.77
N VAL A 396 7.45 -3.33 -13.55
CA VAL A 396 6.58 -2.56 -14.44
C VAL A 396 7.42 -1.93 -15.55
N PRO A 397 7.19 -2.29 -16.82
CA PRO A 397 7.92 -1.69 -17.93
C PRO A 397 7.67 -0.19 -18.04
N GLY A 398 8.72 0.56 -18.37
CA GLY A 398 8.64 2.00 -18.60
C GLY A 398 8.49 2.84 -17.33
N VAL A 399 8.56 2.26 -16.14
CA VAL A 399 8.56 3.05 -14.91
C VAL A 399 9.77 3.97 -14.85
N VAL A 400 9.55 5.21 -14.44
CA VAL A 400 10.61 6.19 -14.27
C VAL A 400 11.28 5.98 -12.92
N ASN A 401 12.53 5.54 -12.95
CA ASN A 401 13.33 5.41 -11.73
C ASN A 401 13.82 6.79 -11.27
N GLY A 402 13.65 7.06 -9.99
CA GLY A 402 14.10 8.29 -9.37
C GLY A 402 13.10 9.44 -9.44
N ALA A 403 13.60 10.65 -9.25
CA ALA A 403 12.78 11.86 -9.20
C ALA A 403 12.51 12.42 -10.61
N ALA A 404 11.33 13.06 -10.76
CA ALA A 404 10.93 13.72 -12.00
C ALA A 404 10.45 15.15 -11.74
N GLU A 405 10.80 16.08 -12.66
CA GLU A 405 10.25 17.43 -12.67
C GLU A 405 8.82 17.41 -13.19
N VAL A 406 7.91 18.09 -12.49
CA VAL A 406 6.50 18.21 -12.86
C VAL A 406 6.28 19.41 -13.76
N ASP A 407 5.80 19.16 -14.97
CA ASP A 407 5.43 20.23 -15.92
C ASP A 407 4.03 20.76 -15.66
N VAL A 408 3.10 19.84 -15.39
CA VAL A 408 1.67 20.16 -15.20
C VAL A 408 1.16 19.50 -13.93
N ARG A 409 0.40 20.25 -13.14
CA ARG A 409 -0.37 19.74 -12.01
C ARG A 409 -1.85 19.73 -12.36
N SER A 410 -2.51 18.63 -12.03
CA SER A 410 -3.96 18.49 -12.15
C SER A 410 -4.53 17.91 -10.85
N PHE A 411 -5.85 17.95 -10.69
CA PHE A 411 -6.48 17.25 -9.58
C PHE A 411 -7.85 16.70 -9.98
N GLY A 412 -8.20 15.56 -9.38
CA GLY A 412 -9.47 14.89 -9.58
C GLY A 412 -10.42 15.10 -8.40
N VAL A 413 -11.67 15.29 -8.72
CA VAL A 413 -12.75 15.32 -7.72
C VAL A 413 -13.62 14.09 -7.94
N ARG A 414 -13.83 13.32 -6.86
CA ARG A 414 -14.78 12.22 -6.91
C ARG A 414 -16.21 12.77 -6.92
N THR A 415 -16.94 12.52 -8.00
CA THR A 415 -18.38 12.77 -8.08
C THR A 415 -19.14 11.45 -7.82
N PRO A 416 -20.39 11.51 -7.33
CA PRO A 416 -21.27 10.35 -7.32
C PRO A 416 -21.39 9.76 -8.74
N PRO A 417 -21.58 8.42 -8.88
CA PRO A 417 -21.83 7.83 -10.18
C PRO A 417 -22.98 8.52 -10.89
N CYS A 418 -22.76 8.96 -12.12
CA CYS A 418 -23.81 9.52 -12.96
C CYS A 418 -24.77 8.41 -13.39
N THR A 419 -26.06 8.60 -13.17
CA THR A 419 -27.13 7.71 -13.65
C THR A 419 -28.18 8.54 -14.38
N ALA A 420 -29.01 7.92 -15.20
CA ALA A 420 -30.14 8.61 -15.86
C ALA A 420 -31.10 9.26 -14.83
N ALA A 421 -31.28 8.62 -13.67
CA ALA A 421 -32.13 9.14 -12.58
C ALA A 421 -31.46 10.25 -11.75
N HIS A 422 -30.14 10.24 -11.69
CA HIS A 422 -29.34 11.19 -10.94
C HIS A 422 -28.13 11.63 -11.80
N PRO A 423 -28.36 12.48 -12.79
CA PRO A 423 -27.27 13.02 -13.59
C PRO A 423 -26.35 13.85 -12.68
N SER A 424 -25.08 13.49 -12.60
CA SER A 424 -24.10 14.32 -11.92
C SER A 424 -23.59 15.36 -12.90
N TYR A 425 -23.79 16.62 -12.58
CA TYR A 425 -23.23 17.76 -13.32
C TYR A 425 -21.77 18.03 -12.93
N GLY A 426 -21.00 16.99 -12.60
CA GLY A 426 -19.59 17.11 -12.36
C GLY A 426 -18.87 17.25 -13.68
N ILE A 427 -18.22 18.37 -13.93
CA ILE A 427 -17.19 18.45 -14.96
C ILE A 427 -16.04 17.56 -14.46
N ILE A 428 -15.95 16.33 -14.99
CA ILE A 428 -14.69 15.59 -14.95
C ILE A 428 -13.80 16.30 -15.98
N GLY A 429 -13.25 17.41 -15.57
CA GLY A 429 -12.22 18.08 -16.32
C GLY A 429 -10.90 17.73 -15.66
N MET A 430 -9.97 17.14 -16.41
CA MET A 430 -8.57 17.41 -16.11
C MET A 430 -8.38 18.90 -16.31
N LEU A 431 -8.49 19.64 -15.22
CA LEU A 431 -8.26 21.07 -15.28
C LEU A 431 -6.77 21.29 -15.22
N HIS A 432 -6.26 21.76 -16.33
CA HIS A 432 -4.90 22.26 -16.41
C HIS A 432 -4.73 23.31 -15.32
N VAL A 433 -3.89 22.99 -14.37
CA VAL A 433 -3.73 23.80 -13.19
C VAL A 433 -3.05 25.09 -13.61
N LEU A 434 -3.74 26.17 -13.37
CA LEU A 434 -3.14 27.47 -13.27
C LEU A 434 -1.89 27.39 -12.38
N PRO A 435 -0.86 28.19 -12.66
CA PRO A 435 0.29 28.30 -11.75
C PRO A 435 -0.18 28.39 -10.30
N ALA A 436 0.56 27.83 -9.38
CA ALA A 436 0.16 27.76 -7.96
C ALA A 436 -0.28 29.13 -7.38
N SER A 437 0.30 30.22 -7.91
CA SER A 437 -0.09 31.61 -7.59
C SER A 437 -1.52 31.97 -8.00
N LEU A 438 -2.14 31.22 -8.92
CA LEU A 438 -3.49 31.47 -9.44
C LEU A 438 -4.46 30.33 -9.07
N ALA A 439 -4.02 29.31 -8.33
CA ALA A 439 -4.86 28.20 -7.91
C ALA A 439 -6.09 28.60 -7.08
N TRP A 440 -6.07 29.80 -6.45
CA TRP A 440 -7.20 30.36 -5.74
C TRP A 440 -8.37 30.75 -6.68
N LEU A 441 -8.10 31.08 -7.96
CA LEU A 441 -9.15 31.36 -8.95
C LEU A 441 -10.05 30.15 -9.18
N TRP A 442 -9.54 28.94 -8.94
CA TRP A 442 -10.32 27.71 -9.05
C TRP A 442 -11.48 27.64 -8.04
N ARG A 443 -11.27 28.14 -6.82
CA ARG A 443 -12.33 28.23 -5.81
C ARG A 443 -13.49 29.16 -6.19
N LEU A 444 -13.28 30.03 -7.18
CA LEU A 444 -14.31 30.97 -7.67
C LEU A 444 -15.11 30.35 -8.83
N VAL A 445 -14.63 29.31 -9.49
CA VAL A 445 -15.21 28.75 -10.72
C VAL A 445 -15.79 27.36 -10.51
N ALA A 446 -15.32 26.62 -9.51
CA ALA A 446 -15.90 25.33 -9.11
C ALA A 446 -16.94 25.57 -8.00
N PRO A 447 -18.21 25.18 -8.22
CA PRO A 447 -19.23 25.26 -7.19
C PRO A 447 -18.95 24.36 -6.00
#